data_5e9472c4149f631806a9f6ab5f2bcea2
#
_entry.id   5e9472c4149f631806a9f6ab5f2bcea2
#
_cell.length_a   1.000
_cell.length_b   1.000
_cell.length_c   1.000
_cell.angle_alpha   90.00
_cell.angle_beta   90.00
_cell.angle_gamma   90.00
#
_symmetry.space_group_name_H-M   'P 1'
#
loop_
_entity.id
_entity.type
_entity.pdbx_description
1 polymer ?
#
loop_
_entity_poly.entity_id
_entity_poly.type
_entity_poly.pdbx_seq_one_letter_code
_entity_poly.pdbx_strand_id
1 'polypeptide(L)'
;MTFYQLLQLDPFILKQKIHQADTKKQRRYFWRALLIRDILLVSFAILWVSTITFFFGKAVAPFSIVLFCLLLSIRFVSYGYREKQALLSLGIVLTILGVSPLISLISVSFLQWGLHFICLLALFFLTGKNPKMGNPGLYTFSYLYLVGTVHYQSFQQLEQTFFVLVFAYLLLAFVYHVKHKKLDQEITFIQMVKENGFFNQRNIWFGYYALGISLLLFIGTHLQIDRFMWATFASSSLFSGYDTFKLSERAKERIIGVVIGSLVSAILLFYIPTNLLGILGGLCLGLCTSYKSKTIFNCVGAIMAASMIFGLETSLYLRILLNMLGLAYGLLYHFADFSSGIDGLRQYNEEVKAGTFPSENHTYKKRIMDEVEQHD
;
A
#
# COMPACT_ATOMS: atom_id res chain seq x y z
N MET A 1 11.28 -18.30 21.54
CA MET A 1 11.51 -17.15 20.61
C MET A 1 12.38 -16.11 21.27
N THR A 2 13.43 -15.67 20.60
CA THR A 2 14.26 -14.56 21.07
C THR A 2 13.52 -13.23 20.96
N PHE A 3 13.93 -12.22 21.72
CA PHE A 3 13.30 -10.89 21.64
C PHE A 3 13.43 -10.27 20.24
N TYR A 4 14.54 -10.51 19.55
CA TYR A 4 14.75 -10.07 18.17
C TYR A 4 13.76 -10.69 17.19
N GLN A 5 13.46 -11.98 17.31
CA GLN A 5 12.43 -12.65 16.49
C GLN A 5 11.04 -12.05 16.72
N LEU A 6 10.70 -11.68 17.97
CA LEU A 6 9.44 -11.00 18.27
C LEU A 6 9.33 -9.63 17.59
N LEU A 7 10.43 -8.87 17.52
CA LEU A 7 10.42 -7.56 16.83
C LEU A 7 10.16 -7.66 15.31
N GLN A 8 10.37 -8.84 14.72
CA GLN A 8 10.12 -9.07 13.29
C GLN A 8 8.68 -9.49 12.99
N LEU A 9 7.90 -9.88 14.00
CA LEU A 9 6.53 -10.33 13.82
C LEU A 9 5.58 -9.18 13.46
N ASP A 10 4.52 -9.52 12.72
CA ASP A 10 3.40 -8.61 12.47
C ASP A 10 2.70 -8.20 13.78
N PRO A 11 2.23 -6.95 13.95
CA PRO A 11 1.48 -6.51 15.12
C PRO A 11 0.28 -7.38 15.45
N PHE A 12 -0.38 -7.95 14.43
CA PHE A 12 -1.51 -8.84 14.63
C PHE A 12 -1.08 -10.13 15.34
N ILE A 13 0.03 -10.73 14.92
CA ILE A 13 0.58 -11.96 15.53
C ILE A 13 1.02 -11.66 16.98
N LEU A 14 1.71 -10.54 17.20
CA LEU A 14 2.11 -10.13 18.55
C LEU A 14 0.90 -9.93 19.48
N LYS A 15 -0.18 -9.32 18.99
CA LYS A 15 -1.43 -9.17 19.75
C LYS A 15 -2.08 -10.51 20.05
N GLN A 16 -2.08 -11.45 19.11
CA GLN A 16 -2.55 -12.81 19.39
C GLN A 16 -1.73 -13.47 20.51
N LYS A 17 -0.39 -13.37 20.45
CA LYS A 17 0.48 -13.90 21.52
C LYS A 17 0.23 -13.22 22.87
N ILE A 18 -0.07 -11.92 22.89
CA ILE A 18 -0.45 -11.19 24.10
C ILE A 18 -1.76 -11.73 24.70
N HIS A 19 -2.74 -12.06 23.84
CA HIS A 19 -4.02 -12.64 24.30
C HIS A 19 -3.88 -14.09 24.77
N GLN A 20 -3.00 -14.87 24.15
CA GLN A 20 -2.75 -16.27 24.46
C GLN A 20 -1.74 -16.48 25.60
N ALA A 21 -1.16 -15.42 26.13
CA ALA A 21 -0.14 -15.50 27.20
C ALA A 21 -0.74 -15.95 28.53
N ASP A 22 -0.26 -17.10 29.06
CA ASP A 22 -0.72 -17.70 30.31
C ASP A 22 -0.28 -16.92 31.55
N THR A 23 0.85 -16.22 31.48
CA THR A 23 1.41 -15.49 32.61
C THR A 23 1.48 -13.99 32.38
N LYS A 24 1.30 -13.20 33.47
CA LYS A 24 1.50 -11.74 33.42
C LYS A 24 2.91 -11.35 32.94
N LYS A 25 3.94 -12.17 33.21
CA LYS A 25 5.32 -11.93 32.78
C LYS A 25 5.47 -12.07 31.28
N GLN A 26 4.94 -13.13 30.68
CA GLN A 26 4.91 -13.33 29.22
C GLN A 26 4.13 -12.23 28.51
N ARG A 27 2.94 -11.87 29.01
CA ARG A 27 2.11 -10.79 28.48
C ARG A 27 2.87 -9.47 28.45
N ARG A 28 3.59 -9.10 29.53
CA ARG A 28 4.44 -7.90 29.57
C ARG A 28 5.61 -7.97 28.58
N TYR A 29 6.18 -9.14 28.39
CA TYR A 29 7.29 -9.35 27.46
C TYR A 29 6.84 -9.11 26.00
N PHE A 30 5.70 -9.65 25.59
CA PHE A 30 5.14 -9.42 24.27
C PHE A 30 4.67 -7.97 24.05
N TRP A 31 4.10 -7.32 25.08
CA TRP A 31 3.78 -5.90 25.01
C TRP A 31 5.02 -5.02 24.83
N ARG A 32 6.10 -5.31 25.51
CA ARG A 32 7.37 -4.60 25.33
C ARG A 32 7.89 -4.77 23.90
N ALA A 33 7.85 -5.99 23.36
CA ALA A 33 8.27 -6.26 22.00
C ALA A 33 7.42 -5.45 20.99
N LEU A 34 6.10 -5.41 21.15
CA LEU A 34 5.20 -4.64 20.29
C LEU A 34 5.50 -3.12 20.33
N LEU A 35 5.66 -2.55 21.51
CA LEU A 35 5.96 -1.12 21.67
C LEU A 35 7.35 -0.76 21.13
N ILE A 36 8.37 -1.54 21.46
CA ILE A 36 9.74 -1.27 20.98
C ILE A 36 9.81 -1.40 19.45
N ARG A 37 9.17 -2.43 18.89
CA ARG A 37 9.06 -2.58 17.44
C ARG A 37 8.47 -1.35 16.78
N ASP A 38 7.39 -0.83 17.33
CA ASP A 38 6.67 0.31 16.79
C ASP A 38 7.49 1.60 16.89
N ILE A 39 8.10 1.86 18.04
CA ILE A 39 9.03 2.99 18.23
C ILE A 39 10.20 2.91 17.23
N LEU A 40 10.81 1.74 17.08
CA LEU A 40 11.91 1.56 16.13
C LEU A 40 11.48 1.82 14.69
N LEU A 41 10.27 1.36 14.31
CA LEU A 41 9.73 1.56 12.97
C LEU A 41 9.48 3.04 12.68
N VAL A 42 8.84 3.75 13.61
CA VAL A 42 8.54 5.19 13.46
C VAL A 42 9.85 6.01 13.47
N SER A 43 10.77 5.71 14.37
CA SER A 43 12.09 6.36 14.42
C SER A 43 12.85 6.14 13.12
N PHE A 44 12.84 4.93 12.59
CA PHE A 44 13.49 4.62 11.31
C PHE A 44 12.81 5.34 10.14
N ALA A 45 11.47 5.45 10.14
CA ALA A 45 10.73 6.21 9.11
C ALA A 45 11.14 7.69 9.11
N ILE A 46 11.20 8.31 10.29
CA ILE A 46 11.61 9.71 10.45
C ILE A 46 13.05 9.89 9.99
N LEU A 47 13.97 9.05 10.46
CA LEU A 47 15.38 9.09 10.06
C LEU A 47 15.54 8.93 8.55
N TRP A 48 14.84 7.97 7.96
CA TRP A 48 14.85 7.68 6.53
C TRP A 48 14.41 8.90 5.70
N VAL A 49 13.22 9.45 5.99
CA VAL A 49 12.67 10.60 5.26
C VAL A 49 13.58 11.82 5.45
N SER A 50 14.04 12.09 6.67
CA SER A 50 14.92 13.20 6.98
C SER A 50 16.26 13.09 6.26
N THR A 51 16.86 11.91 6.22
CA THR A 51 18.14 11.69 5.53
C THR A 51 18.00 11.91 4.03
N ILE A 52 16.98 11.31 3.39
CA ILE A 52 16.78 11.48 1.95
C ILE A 52 16.49 12.95 1.61
N THR A 53 15.62 13.61 2.37
CA THR A 53 15.30 15.02 2.11
C THR A 53 16.47 15.96 2.40
N PHE A 54 17.35 15.63 3.31
CA PHE A 54 18.57 16.38 3.59
C PHE A 54 19.55 16.32 2.40
N PHE A 55 19.79 15.14 1.84
CA PHE A 55 20.77 14.99 0.75
C PHE A 55 20.21 15.37 -0.63
N PHE A 56 18.94 15.12 -0.90
CA PHE A 56 18.34 15.28 -2.22
C PHE A 56 17.31 16.41 -2.31
N GLY A 57 17.04 17.11 -1.21
CA GLY A 57 16.11 18.23 -1.17
C GLY A 57 14.67 17.85 -0.80
N LYS A 58 13.87 18.86 -0.42
CA LYS A 58 12.48 18.64 0.06
C LYS A 58 11.52 18.15 -1.02
N ALA A 59 11.80 18.44 -2.30
CA ALA A 59 10.95 18.03 -3.41
C ALA A 59 10.81 16.51 -3.54
N VAL A 60 11.80 15.75 -3.06
CA VAL A 60 11.77 14.27 -3.10
C VAL A 60 11.10 13.62 -1.88
N ALA A 61 10.55 14.42 -0.95
CA ALA A 61 9.88 13.85 0.25
C ALA A 61 8.77 12.83 -0.09
N PRO A 62 7.90 13.03 -1.09
CA PRO A 62 6.91 12.03 -1.47
C PRO A 62 7.54 10.71 -1.91
N PHE A 63 8.63 10.77 -2.67
CA PHE A 63 9.37 9.56 -3.06
C PHE A 63 9.97 8.85 -1.86
N SER A 64 10.54 9.57 -0.91
CA SER A 64 11.12 8.97 0.29
C SER A 64 10.11 8.16 1.09
N ILE A 65 8.87 8.64 1.21
CA ILE A 65 7.77 7.91 1.87
C ILE A 65 7.42 6.63 1.11
N VAL A 66 7.27 6.71 -0.21
CA VAL A 66 6.98 5.55 -1.05
C VAL A 66 8.09 4.52 -0.94
N LEU A 67 9.34 4.93 -1.09
CA LEU A 67 10.50 4.06 -1.02
C LEU A 67 10.64 3.37 0.35
N PHE A 68 10.29 4.06 1.43
CA PHE A 68 10.20 3.46 2.76
C PHE A 68 9.15 2.34 2.81
N CYS A 69 7.96 2.57 2.27
CA CYS A 69 6.90 1.56 2.21
C CYS A 69 7.32 0.34 1.35
N LEU A 70 7.99 0.58 0.22
CA LEU A 70 8.53 -0.49 -0.62
C LEU A 70 9.62 -1.28 0.09
N LEU A 71 10.52 -0.62 0.81
CA LEU A 71 11.57 -1.26 1.61
C LEU A 71 10.98 -2.21 2.65
N LEU A 72 9.93 -1.78 3.34
CA LEU A 72 9.24 -2.61 4.32
C LEU A 72 8.57 -3.83 3.68
N SER A 73 7.95 -3.68 2.50
CA SER A 73 7.29 -4.78 1.79
C SER A 73 8.30 -5.79 1.23
N ILE A 74 9.33 -5.32 0.55
CA ILE A 74 10.36 -6.16 -0.09
C ILE A 74 11.08 -7.06 0.94
N ARG A 75 11.16 -6.67 2.21
CA ARG A 75 11.72 -7.52 3.25
C ARG A 75 10.97 -8.84 3.44
N PHE A 76 9.68 -8.87 3.13
CA PHE A 76 8.78 -9.99 3.42
C PHE A 76 8.18 -10.64 2.18
N VAL A 77 8.05 -9.91 1.07
CA VAL A 77 7.30 -10.36 -0.10
C VAL A 77 8.20 -10.42 -1.32
N SER A 78 8.40 -11.64 -1.85
CA SER A 78 9.07 -11.83 -3.14
C SER A 78 8.10 -11.51 -4.29
N TYR A 79 8.65 -11.19 -5.46
CA TYR A 79 7.85 -11.03 -6.69
C TYR A 79 7.43 -12.39 -7.30
N GLY A 80 8.01 -13.50 -6.79
CA GLY A 80 7.57 -14.84 -7.11
C GLY A 80 8.15 -15.45 -8.38
N TYR A 81 9.28 -14.94 -8.85
CA TYR A 81 10.04 -15.47 -9.98
C TYR A 81 11.53 -15.18 -9.80
N ARG A 82 12.35 -15.74 -10.71
CA ARG A 82 13.83 -15.69 -10.65
C ARG A 82 14.35 -14.33 -10.25
N GLU A 83 15.29 -14.32 -9.33
CA GLU A 83 15.87 -13.12 -8.74
C GLU A 83 16.35 -12.10 -9.78
N LYS A 84 17.12 -12.54 -10.82
CA LYS A 84 17.63 -11.63 -11.86
C LYS A 84 16.50 -10.88 -12.58
N GLN A 85 15.40 -11.57 -12.87
CA GLN A 85 14.23 -10.96 -13.50
C GLN A 85 13.47 -10.06 -12.49
N ALA A 86 13.40 -10.46 -11.23
CA ALA A 86 12.79 -9.66 -10.19
C ALA A 86 13.55 -8.35 -9.92
N LEU A 87 14.88 -8.37 -9.96
CA LEU A 87 15.70 -7.16 -9.87
C LEU A 87 15.50 -6.22 -11.07
N LEU A 88 15.42 -6.79 -12.30
CA LEU A 88 15.06 -5.99 -13.48
C LEU A 88 13.66 -5.37 -13.32
N SER A 89 12.70 -6.16 -12.88
CA SER A 89 11.33 -5.68 -12.61
C SER A 89 11.29 -4.59 -11.55
N LEU A 90 12.10 -4.68 -10.50
CA LEU A 90 12.25 -3.62 -9.51
C LEU A 90 12.71 -2.31 -10.15
N GLY A 91 13.68 -2.36 -11.08
CA GLY A 91 14.12 -1.19 -11.83
C GLY A 91 12.98 -0.58 -12.67
N ILE A 92 12.22 -1.43 -13.39
CA ILE A 92 11.06 -0.98 -14.17
C ILE A 92 9.99 -0.37 -13.27
N VAL A 93 9.68 -0.98 -12.14
CA VAL A 93 8.71 -0.48 -11.15
C VAL A 93 9.12 0.91 -10.65
N LEU A 94 10.38 1.11 -10.26
CA LEU A 94 10.87 2.40 -9.80
C LEU A 94 10.83 3.45 -10.92
N THR A 95 11.13 3.07 -12.16
CA THR A 95 10.99 3.95 -13.32
C THR A 95 9.55 4.36 -13.55
N ILE A 96 8.59 3.42 -13.52
CA ILE A 96 7.15 3.71 -13.63
C ILE A 96 6.73 4.70 -12.53
N LEU A 97 7.14 4.47 -11.29
CA LEU A 97 6.81 5.35 -10.17
C LEU A 97 7.42 6.74 -10.34
N GLY A 98 8.68 6.83 -10.84
CA GLY A 98 9.35 8.11 -11.07
C GLY A 98 8.75 8.94 -12.22
N VAL A 99 8.31 8.24 -13.28
CA VAL A 99 7.76 8.90 -14.48
C VAL A 99 6.26 9.18 -14.34
N SER A 100 5.55 8.45 -13.47
CA SER A 100 4.08 8.57 -13.36
C SER A 100 3.55 9.99 -13.13
N PRO A 101 4.21 10.90 -12.38
CA PRO A 101 3.74 12.27 -12.25
C PRO A 101 3.80 13.08 -13.56
N LEU A 102 4.70 12.71 -14.49
CA LEU A 102 4.82 13.38 -15.80
C LEU A 102 3.62 13.10 -16.72
N ILE A 103 2.87 12.01 -16.46
CA ILE A 103 1.69 11.68 -17.25
C ILE A 103 0.65 12.80 -17.17
N SER A 104 0.58 13.51 -16.04
CA SER A 104 -0.31 14.67 -15.85
C SER A 104 -0.03 15.83 -16.80
N LEU A 105 1.18 15.91 -17.39
CA LEU A 105 1.57 16.96 -18.36
C LEU A 105 1.05 16.68 -19.77
N ILE A 106 0.50 15.50 -20.03
CA ILE A 106 -0.01 15.11 -21.35
C ILE A 106 -1.37 15.76 -21.57
N SER A 107 -1.50 16.58 -22.60
CA SER A 107 -2.75 17.31 -22.91
C SER A 107 -3.87 16.43 -23.46
N VAL A 108 -3.55 15.27 -24.05
CA VAL A 108 -4.54 14.36 -24.64
C VAL A 108 -5.08 13.44 -23.54
N SER A 109 -6.28 13.72 -23.05
CA SER A 109 -6.89 13.04 -21.91
C SER A 109 -7.01 11.52 -22.11
N PHE A 110 -7.34 11.06 -23.31
CA PHE A 110 -7.45 9.62 -23.59
C PHE A 110 -6.08 8.90 -23.55
N LEU A 111 -5.02 9.54 -24.06
CA LEU A 111 -3.67 9.02 -23.97
C LEU A 111 -3.19 8.97 -22.52
N GLN A 112 -3.49 10.02 -21.75
CA GLN A 112 -3.20 10.08 -20.32
C GLN A 112 -3.86 8.91 -19.57
N TRP A 113 -5.15 8.67 -19.82
CA TRP A 113 -5.86 7.53 -19.25
C TRP A 113 -5.22 6.20 -19.62
N GLY A 114 -4.93 5.97 -20.91
CA GLY A 114 -4.32 4.73 -21.40
C GLY A 114 -2.95 4.46 -20.76
N LEU A 115 -2.14 5.52 -20.58
CA LEU A 115 -0.84 5.42 -19.90
C LEU A 115 -1.00 5.07 -18.42
N HIS A 116 -1.95 5.67 -17.69
CA HIS A 116 -2.25 5.30 -16.31
C HIS A 116 -2.67 3.82 -16.21
N PHE A 117 -3.54 3.36 -17.13
CA PHE A 117 -3.97 1.97 -17.18
C PHE A 117 -2.80 1.01 -17.40
N ILE A 118 -1.95 1.28 -18.41
CA ILE A 118 -0.79 0.44 -18.73
C ILE A 118 0.21 0.42 -17.57
N CYS A 119 0.49 1.56 -16.95
CA CYS A 119 1.41 1.64 -15.81
C CYS A 119 0.90 0.82 -14.62
N LEU A 120 -0.38 0.95 -14.25
CA LEU A 120 -0.97 0.19 -13.15
C LEU A 120 -0.97 -1.31 -13.44
N LEU A 121 -1.34 -1.68 -14.67
CA LEU A 121 -1.34 -3.08 -15.09
C LEU A 121 0.07 -3.67 -15.06
N ALA A 122 1.07 -2.94 -15.54
CA ALA A 122 2.48 -3.34 -15.48
C ALA A 122 2.95 -3.52 -14.03
N LEU A 123 2.62 -2.59 -13.13
CA LEU A 123 2.93 -2.73 -11.69
C LEU A 123 2.37 -4.02 -11.12
N PHE A 124 1.13 -4.38 -11.45
CA PHE A 124 0.50 -5.59 -10.94
C PHE A 124 1.16 -6.87 -11.46
N PHE A 125 1.43 -6.93 -12.76
CA PHE A 125 2.12 -8.10 -13.34
C PHE A 125 3.54 -8.26 -12.81
N LEU A 126 4.27 -7.16 -12.64
CA LEU A 126 5.65 -7.20 -12.17
C LEU A 126 5.79 -7.56 -10.69
N THR A 127 4.78 -7.27 -9.85
CA THR A 127 4.92 -7.39 -8.39
C THR A 127 3.94 -8.33 -7.72
N GLY A 128 2.90 -8.78 -8.43
CA GLY A 128 1.70 -9.38 -7.85
C GLY A 128 1.53 -10.88 -8.03
N LYS A 129 2.57 -11.73 -7.87
CA LYS A 129 2.39 -13.19 -7.92
C LYS A 129 1.25 -13.64 -7.03
N ASN A 130 1.24 -13.19 -5.80
CA ASN A 130 0.19 -13.51 -4.83
C ASN A 130 -0.57 -12.22 -4.42
N PRO A 131 -1.79 -12.01 -4.94
CA PRO A 131 -2.61 -10.85 -4.61
C PRO A 131 -2.90 -10.68 -3.11
N LYS A 132 -2.99 -11.78 -2.37
CA LYS A 132 -3.28 -11.78 -0.92
C LYS A 132 -2.14 -11.22 -0.09
N MET A 133 -0.92 -11.16 -0.63
CA MET A 133 0.25 -10.55 0.04
C MET A 133 0.21 -9.01 0.06
N GLY A 134 -0.74 -8.39 -0.62
CA GLY A 134 -1.00 -6.96 -0.55
C GLY A 134 -0.15 -6.09 -1.48
N ASN A 135 0.76 -6.67 -2.27
CA ASN A 135 1.58 -5.90 -3.21
C ASN A 135 0.76 -5.03 -4.17
N PRO A 136 -0.30 -5.52 -4.86
CA PRO A 136 -1.08 -4.69 -5.76
C PRO A 136 -1.63 -3.43 -5.07
N GLY A 137 -2.14 -3.57 -3.85
CA GLY A 137 -2.62 -2.44 -3.07
C GLY A 137 -1.53 -1.45 -2.70
N LEU A 138 -0.35 -1.93 -2.28
CA LEU A 138 0.79 -1.09 -1.94
C LEU A 138 1.32 -0.30 -3.14
N TYR A 139 1.53 -0.97 -4.28
CA TYR A 139 2.06 -0.32 -5.47
C TYR A 139 1.05 0.64 -6.09
N THR A 140 -0.26 0.32 -6.05
CA THR A 140 -1.30 1.28 -6.43
C THR A 140 -1.29 2.51 -5.53
N PHE A 141 -1.26 2.32 -4.20
CA PHE A 141 -1.17 3.44 -3.27
C PHE A 141 0.05 4.31 -3.57
N SER A 142 1.22 3.71 -3.77
CA SER A 142 2.46 4.39 -4.11
C SER A 142 2.34 5.21 -5.40
N TYR A 143 1.78 4.61 -6.44
CA TYR A 143 1.53 5.25 -7.72
C TYR A 143 0.59 6.45 -7.60
N LEU A 144 -0.58 6.25 -6.98
CA LEU A 144 -1.58 7.30 -6.77
C LEU A 144 -1.07 8.45 -5.90
N TYR A 145 -0.26 8.10 -4.88
CA TYR A 145 0.34 9.09 -4.01
C TYR A 145 1.31 9.99 -4.77
N LEU A 146 2.18 9.41 -5.60
CA LEU A 146 3.12 10.20 -6.40
C LEU A 146 2.41 11.04 -7.46
N VAL A 147 1.47 10.46 -8.20
CA VAL A 147 0.67 11.20 -9.19
C VAL A 147 -0.10 12.37 -8.55
N GLY A 148 -0.60 12.19 -7.32
CA GLY A 148 -1.40 13.22 -6.64
C GLY A 148 -0.60 14.23 -5.80
N THR A 149 0.72 14.03 -5.62
CA THR A 149 1.54 14.91 -4.76
C THR A 149 2.76 15.49 -5.43
N VAL A 150 3.27 14.87 -6.49
CA VAL A 150 4.48 15.31 -7.17
C VAL A 150 4.10 16.11 -8.42
N HIS A 151 4.55 17.36 -8.45
CA HIS A 151 4.44 18.23 -9.62
C HIS A 151 5.84 18.78 -9.91
N TYR A 152 6.47 18.30 -10.98
CA TYR A 152 7.78 18.75 -11.39
C TYR A 152 7.71 20.21 -11.90
N GLN A 153 8.33 21.14 -11.19
CA GLN A 153 8.37 22.55 -11.55
C GLN A 153 9.68 22.92 -12.27
N SER A 154 10.70 22.06 -12.19
CA SER A 154 12.00 22.31 -12.81
C SER A 154 12.70 21.00 -13.20
N PHE A 155 13.61 21.10 -14.16
CA PHE A 155 14.48 19.98 -14.54
C PHE A 155 15.33 19.47 -13.37
N GLN A 156 15.77 20.37 -12.49
CA GLN A 156 16.53 20.03 -11.28
C GLN A 156 15.78 19.06 -10.36
N GLN A 157 14.45 19.25 -10.21
CA GLN A 157 13.64 18.32 -9.39
C GLN A 157 13.55 16.93 -10.03
N LEU A 158 13.48 16.86 -11.34
CA LEU A 158 13.51 15.57 -12.07
C LEU A 158 14.85 14.87 -11.89
N GLU A 159 15.94 15.62 -11.99
CA GLU A 159 17.30 15.12 -11.75
C GLU A 159 17.48 14.59 -10.32
N GLN A 160 17.04 15.35 -9.32
CA GLN A 160 17.05 14.93 -7.92
C GLN A 160 16.26 13.62 -7.73
N THR A 161 15.09 13.53 -8.35
CA THR A 161 14.27 12.31 -8.32
C THR A 161 15.00 11.12 -8.94
N PHE A 162 15.66 11.33 -10.08
CA PHE A 162 16.45 10.28 -10.74
C PHE A 162 17.54 9.74 -9.82
N PHE A 163 18.34 10.60 -9.19
CA PHE A 163 19.38 10.17 -8.26
C PHE A 163 18.81 9.41 -7.04
N VAL A 164 17.69 9.87 -6.49
CA VAL A 164 17.00 9.17 -5.40
C VAL A 164 16.54 7.78 -5.84
N LEU A 165 15.99 7.65 -7.06
CA LEU A 165 15.55 6.35 -7.57
C LEU A 165 16.71 5.39 -7.84
N VAL A 166 17.84 5.89 -8.33
CA VAL A 166 19.06 5.09 -8.50
C VAL A 166 19.57 4.60 -7.15
N PHE A 167 19.68 5.51 -6.18
CA PHE A 167 20.08 5.14 -4.81
C PHE A 167 19.11 4.11 -4.20
N ALA A 168 17.82 4.36 -4.35
CA ALA A 168 16.79 3.45 -3.87
C ALA A 168 16.84 2.08 -4.55
N TYR A 169 17.08 2.05 -5.86
CA TYR A 169 17.24 0.79 -6.60
C TYR A 169 18.37 -0.04 -6.02
N LEU A 170 19.54 0.55 -5.80
CA LEU A 170 20.70 -0.16 -5.25
C LEU A 170 20.39 -0.74 -3.86
N LEU A 171 19.76 0.05 -3.00
CA LEU A 171 19.41 -0.38 -1.66
C LEU A 171 18.32 -1.47 -1.65
N LEU A 172 17.23 -1.26 -2.41
CA LEU A 172 16.12 -2.21 -2.47
C LEU A 172 16.55 -3.52 -3.17
N ALA A 173 17.39 -3.44 -4.21
CA ALA A 173 17.96 -4.59 -4.86
C ALA A 173 18.87 -5.39 -3.92
N PHE A 174 19.69 -4.72 -3.13
CA PHE A 174 20.49 -5.37 -2.10
C PHE A 174 19.64 -6.11 -1.07
N VAL A 175 18.60 -5.46 -0.54
CA VAL A 175 17.68 -6.08 0.42
C VAL A 175 16.93 -7.26 -0.23
N TYR A 176 16.47 -7.11 -1.47
CA TYR A 176 15.80 -8.17 -2.22
C TYR A 176 16.73 -9.37 -2.40
N HIS A 177 17.97 -9.15 -2.84
CA HIS A 177 18.99 -10.18 -2.99
C HIS A 177 19.21 -10.95 -1.68
N VAL A 178 19.49 -10.24 -0.59
CA VAL A 178 19.76 -10.89 0.72
C VAL A 178 18.57 -11.72 1.21
N LYS A 179 17.33 -11.24 0.98
CA LYS A 179 16.12 -11.90 1.51
C LYS A 179 15.55 -12.99 0.59
N HIS A 180 15.70 -12.87 -0.72
CA HIS A 180 14.96 -13.70 -1.67
C HIS A 180 15.83 -14.47 -2.66
N LYS A 181 17.18 -14.39 -2.59
CA LYS A 181 18.09 -15.06 -3.55
C LYS A 181 17.93 -16.56 -3.68
N LYS A 182 17.32 -17.23 -2.69
CA LYS A 182 17.08 -18.68 -2.71
C LYS A 182 15.64 -19.04 -3.12
N LEU A 183 14.76 -18.06 -3.27
CA LEU A 183 13.34 -18.28 -3.55
C LEU A 183 13.06 -18.23 -5.05
N ASP A 184 12.09 -19.02 -5.49
CA ASP A 184 11.48 -18.97 -6.84
C ASP A 184 12.48 -19.06 -8.02
N GLN A 185 13.68 -19.68 -7.86
CA GLN A 185 14.77 -19.70 -8.85
C GLN A 185 14.40 -20.43 -10.15
N GLU A 186 13.46 -21.35 -10.11
CA GLU A 186 13.03 -22.13 -11.27
C GLU A 186 11.91 -21.45 -12.07
N ILE A 187 11.21 -20.49 -11.47
CA ILE A 187 10.05 -19.84 -12.07
C ILE A 187 10.51 -18.59 -12.85
N THR A 188 10.21 -18.54 -14.15
CA THR A 188 10.40 -17.32 -14.94
C THR A 188 9.21 -16.38 -14.83
N PHE A 189 9.41 -15.09 -15.11
CA PHE A 189 8.31 -14.10 -15.17
C PHE A 189 7.17 -14.56 -16.09
N ILE A 190 7.50 -15.06 -17.28
CA ILE A 190 6.47 -15.52 -18.25
C ILE A 190 5.71 -16.74 -17.71
N GLN A 191 6.39 -17.67 -17.07
CA GLN A 191 5.73 -18.82 -16.43
C GLN A 191 4.81 -18.36 -15.31
N MET A 192 5.25 -17.43 -14.47
CA MET A 192 4.42 -16.84 -13.41
C MET A 192 3.17 -16.16 -13.98
N VAL A 193 3.30 -15.36 -15.05
CA VAL A 193 2.15 -14.67 -15.66
C VAL A 193 1.17 -15.66 -16.29
N LYS A 194 1.68 -16.72 -16.96
CA LYS A 194 0.87 -17.74 -17.63
C LYS A 194 0.40 -18.86 -16.72
N GLU A 195 0.73 -18.84 -15.44
CA GLU A 195 0.29 -19.84 -14.46
C GLU A 195 -1.24 -19.98 -14.50
N ASN A 196 -1.74 -21.20 -14.80
CA ASN A 196 -3.17 -21.47 -15.02
C ASN A 196 -3.81 -20.74 -16.22
N GLY A 197 -3.00 -20.38 -17.24
CA GLY A 197 -3.44 -19.67 -18.44
C GLY A 197 -3.35 -18.13 -18.33
N PHE A 198 -3.32 -17.45 -19.48
CA PHE A 198 -3.19 -15.99 -19.50
C PHE A 198 -4.42 -15.28 -18.91
N PHE A 199 -5.62 -15.83 -19.14
CA PHE A 199 -6.89 -15.31 -18.61
C PHE A 199 -7.28 -15.97 -17.28
N ASN A 200 -6.32 -16.24 -16.40
CA ASN A 200 -6.58 -16.72 -15.06
C ASN A 200 -7.24 -15.64 -14.19
N GLN A 201 -7.88 -16.05 -13.10
CA GLN A 201 -8.62 -15.14 -12.20
C GLN A 201 -7.77 -13.99 -11.65
N ARG A 202 -6.49 -14.23 -11.37
CA ARG A 202 -5.56 -13.21 -10.90
C ARG A 202 -5.35 -12.12 -11.96
N ASN A 203 -5.09 -12.52 -13.21
CA ASN A 203 -4.81 -11.59 -14.31
C ASN A 203 -6.06 -10.79 -14.69
N ILE A 204 -7.24 -11.42 -14.66
CA ILE A 204 -8.53 -10.74 -14.85
C ILE A 204 -8.76 -9.71 -13.74
N TRP A 205 -8.49 -10.07 -12.48
CA TRP A 205 -8.59 -9.14 -11.37
C TRP A 205 -7.59 -7.98 -11.49
N PHE A 206 -6.38 -8.20 -11.99
CA PHE A 206 -5.43 -7.12 -12.30
C PHE A 206 -5.99 -6.15 -13.33
N GLY A 207 -6.58 -6.67 -14.42
CA GLY A 207 -7.23 -5.85 -15.44
C GLY A 207 -8.39 -5.03 -14.87
N TYR A 208 -9.28 -5.67 -14.11
CA TYR A 208 -10.39 -5.03 -13.41
C TYR A 208 -9.92 -3.90 -12.48
N TYR A 209 -8.93 -4.19 -11.63
CA TYR A 209 -8.40 -3.22 -10.68
C TYR A 209 -7.71 -2.04 -11.38
N ALA A 210 -6.85 -2.32 -12.37
CA ALA A 210 -6.17 -1.27 -13.13
C ALA A 210 -7.15 -0.39 -13.89
N LEU A 211 -8.16 -0.99 -14.54
CA LEU A 211 -9.20 -0.27 -15.29
C LEU A 211 -10.03 0.63 -14.37
N GLY A 212 -10.52 0.09 -13.26
CA GLY A 212 -11.32 0.88 -12.31
C GLY A 212 -10.57 2.09 -11.75
N ILE A 213 -9.30 1.93 -11.40
CA ILE A 213 -8.50 3.04 -10.86
C ILE A 213 -8.12 4.04 -11.95
N SER A 214 -7.72 3.58 -13.15
CA SER A 214 -7.35 4.49 -14.23
C SER A 214 -8.53 5.32 -14.73
N LEU A 215 -9.75 4.75 -14.79
CA LEU A 215 -10.97 5.48 -15.10
C LEU A 215 -11.29 6.56 -14.05
N LEU A 216 -11.12 6.23 -12.77
CA LEU A 216 -11.34 7.22 -11.71
C LEU A 216 -10.30 8.34 -11.76
N LEU A 217 -9.02 8.03 -12.06
CA LEU A 217 -8.00 9.04 -12.31
C LEU A 217 -8.38 9.95 -13.47
N PHE A 218 -8.85 9.39 -14.57
CA PHE A 218 -9.32 10.15 -15.74
C PHE A 218 -10.45 11.12 -15.38
N ILE A 219 -11.44 10.67 -14.61
CA ILE A 219 -12.53 11.52 -14.10
C ILE A 219 -11.94 12.66 -13.26
N GLY A 220 -11.02 12.36 -12.34
CA GLY A 220 -10.42 13.35 -11.46
C GLY A 220 -9.62 14.40 -12.20
N THR A 221 -8.86 14.00 -13.20
CA THR A 221 -8.11 14.92 -14.06
C THR A 221 -9.05 15.87 -14.83
N HIS A 222 -10.16 15.35 -15.32
CA HIS A 222 -11.15 16.14 -16.07
C HIS A 222 -11.90 17.15 -15.19
N LEU A 223 -12.21 16.76 -13.95
CA LEU A 223 -12.91 17.61 -12.99
C LEU A 223 -11.98 18.64 -12.31
N GLN A 224 -10.67 18.50 -12.45
CA GLN A 224 -9.65 19.37 -11.84
C GLN A 224 -9.86 19.58 -10.32
N ILE A 225 -10.31 18.56 -9.63
CA ILE A 225 -10.60 18.63 -8.19
C ILE A 225 -9.30 18.47 -7.40
N ASP A 226 -9.03 19.41 -6.50
CA ASP A 226 -7.90 19.34 -5.59
C ASP A 226 -7.92 18.06 -4.75
N ARG A 227 -6.75 17.43 -4.58
CA ARG A 227 -6.60 16.22 -3.77
C ARG A 227 -7.47 15.03 -4.20
N PHE A 228 -7.88 14.96 -5.46
CA PHE A 228 -8.69 13.87 -6.00
C PHE A 228 -8.08 12.47 -5.74
N MET A 229 -6.78 12.40 -5.48
CA MET A 229 -6.12 11.17 -5.04
C MET A 229 -6.79 10.52 -3.81
N TRP A 230 -7.52 11.27 -2.98
CA TRP A 230 -8.24 10.69 -1.85
C TRP A 230 -9.44 9.83 -2.29
N ALA A 231 -10.10 10.21 -3.37
CA ALA A 231 -11.14 9.38 -3.99
C ALA A 231 -10.54 8.11 -4.59
N THR A 232 -9.41 8.24 -5.30
CA THR A 232 -8.72 7.06 -5.87
C THR A 232 -8.17 6.13 -4.81
N PHE A 233 -7.65 6.64 -3.67
CA PHE A 233 -7.27 5.82 -2.52
C PHE A 233 -8.45 5.09 -1.90
N ALA A 234 -9.62 5.72 -1.84
CA ALA A 234 -10.81 5.08 -1.31
C ALA A 234 -11.24 3.89 -2.17
N SER A 235 -11.36 4.08 -3.47
CA SER A 235 -11.67 3.01 -4.44
C SER A 235 -10.59 1.93 -4.45
N SER A 236 -9.31 2.32 -4.51
CA SER A 236 -8.17 1.40 -4.49
C SER A 236 -8.19 0.50 -3.26
N SER A 237 -8.56 1.03 -2.10
CA SER A 237 -8.63 0.23 -0.88
C SER A 237 -9.76 -0.80 -0.90
N LEU A 238 -10.82 -0.58 -1.69
CA LEU A 238 -11.85 -1.59 -1.92
C LEU A 238 -11.33 -2.67 -2.87
N PHE A 239 -10.77 -2.26 -4.00
CA PHE A 239 -10.31 -3.18 -5.05
C PHE A 239 -9.09 -4.00 -4.64
N SER A 240 -8.23 -3.49 -3.75
CA SER A 240 -7.05 -4.20 -3.26
C SER A 240 -7.35 -5.46 -2.44
N GLY A 241 -8.59 -5.64 -2.01
CA GLY A 241 -9.05 -6.89 -1.43
C GLY A 241 -9.38 -7.89 -2.54
N TYR A 242 -8.60 -8.97 -2.63
CA TYR A 242 -8.88 -10.06 -3.56
C TYR A 242 -10.22 -10.77 -3.24
N ASP A 243 -10.69 -10.63 -2.00
CA ASP A 243 -11.96 -11.16 -1.50
C ASP A 243 -13.08 -10.12 -1.68
N THR A 244 -13.87 -10.28 -2.73
CA THR A 244 -14.96 -9.36 -3.09
C THR A 244 -16.16 -9.43 -2.15
N PHE A 245 -16.35 -10.51 -1.39
CA PHE A 245 -17.48 -10.66 -0.46
C PHE A 245 -17.44 -9.65 0.70
N LYS A 246 -16.26 -9.18 1.07
CA LYS A 246 -16.07 -8.20 2.15
C LYS A 246 -16.08 -6.75 1.68
N LEU A 247 -16.40 -6.49 0.41
CA LEU A 247 -16.30 -5.16 -0.17
C LEU A 247 -17.23 -4.16 0.51
N SER A 248 -18.49 -4.54 0.75
CA SER A 248 -19.46 -3.69 1.46
C SER A 248 -19.07 -3.45 2.92
N GLU A 249 -18.55 -4.47 3.62
CA GLU A 249 -18.06 -4.33 4.99
C GLU A 249 -16.85 -3.39 5.05
N ARG A 250 -15.89 -3.55 4.14
CA ARG A 250 -14.73 -2.65 4.02
C ARG A 250 -15.14 -1.22 3.70
N ALA A 251 -16.15 -1.03 2.84
CA ALA A 251 -16.69 0.30 2.55
C ALA A 251 -17.26 0.97 3.82
N LYS A 252 -18.08 0.25 4.58
CA LYS A 252 -18.63 0.73 5.86
C LYS A 252 -17.53 1.06 6.86
N GLU A 253 -16.55 0.17 7.06
CA GLU A 253 -15.43 0.41 7.96
C GLU A 253 -14.61 1.64 7.55
N ARG A 254 -14.43 1.85 6.23
CA ARG A 254 -13.72 3.01 5.71
C ARG A 254 -14.49 4.30 5.93
N ILE A 255 -15.80 4.34 5.66
CA ILE A 255 -16.66 5.50 5.92
C ILE A 255 -16.53 5.92 7.38
N ILE A 256 -16.80 4.99 8.29
CA ILE A 256 -16.71 5.24 9.72
C ILE A 256 -15.30 5.70 10.12
N GLY A 257 -14.28 5.02 9.60
CA GLY A 257 -12.87 5.35 9.89
C GLY A 257 -12.47 6.73 9.40
N VAL A 258 -12.89 7.13 8.19
CA VAL A 258 -12.58 8.45 7.62
C VAL A 258 -13.31 9.56 8.35
N VAL A 259 -14.61 9.41 8.63
CA VAL A 259 -15.39 10.43 9.33
C VAL A 259 -14.84 10.65 10.74
N ILE A 260 -14.73 9.58 11.54
CA ILE A 260 -14.21 9.67 12.91
C ILE A 260 -12.76 10.17 12.90
N GLY A 261 -11.91 9.59 12.05
CA GLY A 261 -10.50 9.93 11.99
C GLY A 261 -10.26 11.38 11.57
N SER A 262 -11.04 11.90 10.61
CA SER A 262 -10.92 13.29 10.17
C SER A 262 -11.38 14.27 11.25
N LEU A 263 -12.49 14.01 11.91
CA LEU A 263 -12.99 14.85 13.02
C LEU A 263 -12.01 14.85 14.20
N VAL A 264 -11.56 13.68 14.63
CA VAL A 264 -10.59 13.55 15.72
C VAL A 264 -9.28 14.25 15.36
N SER A 265 -8.78 14.07 14.13
CA SER A 265 -7.55 14.74 13.68
C SER A 265 -7.69 16.27 13.67
N ALA A 266 -8.84 16.77 13.22
CA ALA A 266 -9.13 18.20 13.24
C ALA A 266 -9.12 18.77 14.67
N ILE A 267 -9.76 18.09 15.62
CA ILE A 267 -9.77 18.49 17.04
C ILE A 267 -8.34 18.46 17.61
N LEU A 268 -7.58 17.38 17.35
CA LEU A 268 -6.22 17.24 17.89
C LEU A 268 -5.27 18.32 17.36
N LEU A 269 -5.45 18.80 16.13
CA LEU A 269 -4.64 19.88 15.56
C LEU A 269 -4.79 21.23 16.27
N PHE A 270 -5.86 21.46 17.00
CA PHE A 270 -6.01 22.64 17.84
C PHE A 270 -5.18 22.58 19.13
N TYR A 271 -4.95 21.38 19.67
CA TYR A 271 -4.33 21.20 20.98
C TYR A 271 -2.89 20.70 20.93
N ILE A 272 -2.50 20.02 19.84
CA ILE A 272 -1.21 19.33 19.75
C ILE A 272 -0.40 19.92 18.59
N PRO A 273 0.87 20.32 18.81
CA PRO A 273 1.76 20.75 17.75
C PRO A 273 1.88 19.69 16.64
N THR A 274 1.90 20.13 15.36
CA THR A 274 1.87 19.25 14.18
C THR A 274 2.98 18.21 14.21
N ASN A 275 4.20 18.57 14.62
CA ASN A 275 5.33 17.63 14.69
C ASN A 275 5.07 16.49 15.69
N LEU A 276 4.53 16.81 16.87
CA LEU A 276 4.21 15.81 17.89
C LEU A 276 3.01 14.96 17.46
N LEU A 277 1.99 15.58 16.85
CA LEU A 277 0.81 14.89 16.35
C LEU A 277 1.18 13.88 15.26
N GLY A 278 2.11 14.23 14.37
CA GLY A 278 2.62 13.32 13.35
C GLY A 278 3.29 12.06 13.95
N ILE A 279 4.12 12.25 14.98
CA ILE A 279 4.79 11.14 15.68
C ILE A 279 3.76 10.26 16.39
N LEU A 280 2.85 10.87 17.15
CA LEU A 280 1.80 10.13 17.87
C LEU A 280 0.87 9.38 16.92
N GLY A 281 0.49 10.02 15.80
CA GLY A 281 -0.32 9.39 14.74
C GLY A 281 0.39 8.18 14.13
N GLY A 282 1.69 8.28 13.88
CA GLY A 282 2.52 7.17 13.39
C GLY A 282 2.60 6.01 14.37
N LEU A 283 2.84 6.29 15.66
CA LEU A 283 2.86 5.26 16.72
C LEU A 283 1.49 4.59 16.88
N CYS A 284 0.41 5.36 16.91
CA CYS A 284 -0.93 4.79 16.98
C CYS A 284 -1.26 3.92 15.75
N LEU A 285 -0.83 4.36 14.55
CA LEU A 285 -1.02 3.60 13.31
C LEU A 285 -0.26 2.27 13.34
N GLY A 286 0.98 2.24 13.84
CA GLY A 286 1.80 1.03 13.97
C GLY A 286 1.21 0.00 14.92
N LEU A 287 0.45 0.44 15.92
CA LEU A 287 -0.27 -0.43 16.85
C LEU A 287 -1.60 -0.95 16.28
N CYS A 288 -2.11 -0.38 15.18
CA CYS A 288 -3.41 -0.77 14.61
C CYS A 288 -3.33 -2.09 13.85
N THR A 289 -4.31 -2.97 14.08
CA THR A 289 -4.44 -4.27 13.38
C THR A 289 -5.69 -4.37 12.53
N SER A 290 -6.78 -3.63 12.87
CA SER A 290 -8.01 -3.62 12.07
C SER A 290 -7.96 -2.58 10.96
N TYR A 291 -8.67 -2.84 9.87
CA TYR A 291 -8.78 -1.91 8.74
C TYR A 291 -9.38 -0.56 9.18
N LYS A 292 -10.45 -0.59 9.98
CA LYS A 292 -11.10 0.59 10.54
C LYS A 292 -10.13 1.46 11.35
N SER A 293 -9.38 0.86 12.30
CA SER A 293 -8.44 1.63 13.13
C SER A 293 -7.29 2.21 12.32
N LYS A 294 -6.74 1.46 11.36
CA LYS A 294 -5.74 1.99 10.41
C LYS A 294 -6.27 3.18 9.62
N THR A 295 -7.53 3.13 9.19
CA THR A 295 -8.17 4.24 8.45
C THR A 295 -8.31 5.48 9.32
N ILE A 296 -8.68 5.35 10.59
CA ILE A 296 -8.79 6.46 11.55
C ILE A 296 -7.44 7.18 11.67
N PHE A 297 -6.37 6.47 12.00
CA PHE A 297 -5.06 7.08 12.22
C PHE A 297 -4.36 7.56 10.94
N ASN A 298 -4.67 6.99 9.77
CA ASN A 298 -4.23 7.52 8.48
C ASN A 298 -4.80 8.92 8.18
N CYS A 299 -5.94 9.29 8.78
CA CYS A 299 -6.50 10.64 8.62
C CYS A 299 -5.63 11.70 9.27
N VAL A 300 -4.90 11.39 10.34
CA VAL A 300 -4.03 12.35 11.05
C VAL A 300 -3.01 12.97 10.09
N GLY A 301 -2.21 12.15 9.42
CA GLY A 301 -1.20 12.65 8.47
C GLY A 301 -1.82 13.33 7.25
N ALA A 302 -2.97 12.83 6.77
CA ALA A 302 -3.63 13.39 5.60
C ALA A 302 -4.24 14.77 5.87
N ILE A 303 -4.94 14.95 6.99
CA ILE A 303 -5.52 16.26 7.39
C ILE A 303 -4.40 17.24 7.73
N MET A 304 -3.38 16.80 8.47
CA MET A 304 -2.22 17.62 8.81
C MET A 304 -1.52 18.18 7.56
N ALA A 305 -1.24 17.34 6.58
CA ALA A 305 -0.59 17.78 5.33
C ALA A 305 -1.47 18.69 4.47
N ALA A 306 -2.78 18.46 4.44
CA ALA A 306 -3.70 19.27 3.66
C ALA A 306 -4.03 20.61 4.34
N SER A 307 -4.14 20.63 5.66
CA SER A 307 -4.46 21.85 6.42
C SER A 307 -3.41 22.96 6.26
N MET A 308 -2.16 22.60 5.97
CA MET A 308 -1.10 23.57 5.66
C MET A 308 -1.31 24.31 4.32
N ILE A 309 -2.13 23.74 3.42
CA ILE A 309 -2.35 24.28 2.08
C ILE A 309 -3.72 24.95 1.95
N PHE A 310 -4.78 24.26 2.42
CA PHE A 310 -6.17 24.65 2.22
C PHE A 310 -6.86 25.17 3.49
N GLY A 311 -6.17 25.16 4.62
CA GLY A 311 -6.78 25.37 5.94
C GLY A 311 -7.49 24.12 6.44
N LEU A 312 -7.83 24.12 7.73
CA LEU A 312 -8.34 22.93 8.41
C LEU A 312 -9.76 22.55 7.95
N GLU A 313 -10.64 23.54 7.84
CA GLU A 313 -12.05 23.31 7.46
C GLU A 313 -12.16 22.72 6.05
N THR A 314 -11.53 23.34 5.06
CA THR A 314 -11.54 22.86 3.68
C THR A 314 -10.94 21.46 3.57
N SER A 315 -9.85 21.20 4.30
CA SER A 315 -9.20 19.88 4.32
C SER A 315 -10.11 18.79 4.89
N LEU A 316 -10.90 19.12 5.92
CA LEU A 316 -11.87 18.22 6.51
C LEU A 316 -12.97 17.85 5.51
N TYR A 317 -13.59 18.86 4.87
CA TYR A 317 -14.63 18.64 3.85
C TYR A 317 -14.10 17.82 2.67
N LEU A 318 -12.98 18.23 2.09
CA LEU A 318 -12.37 17.51 0.96
C LEU A 318 -12.05 16.06 1.32
N ARG A 319 -11.53 15.81 2.52
CA ARG A 319 -11.18 14.45 2.96
C ARG A 319 -12.41 13.55 3.04
N ILE A 320 -13.48 14.02 3.66
CA ILE A 320 -14.71 13.23 3.80
C ILE A 320 -15.39 13.07 2.44
N LEU A 321 -15.62 14.18 1.72
CA LEU A 321 -16.34 14.17 0.45
C LEU A 321 -15.65 13.26 -0.59
N LEU A 322 -14.34 13.43 -0.79
CA LEU A 322 -13.61 12.65 -1.79
C LEU A 322 -13.53 11.17 -1.42
N ASN A 323 -13.41 10.81 -0.14
CA ASN A 323 -13.51 9.42 0.25
C ASN A 323 -14.91 8.84 -0.01
N MET A 324 -15.98 9.59 0.28
CA MET A 324 -17.36 9.15 -0.03
C MET A 324 -17.56 8.96 -1.55
N LEU A 325 -17.08 9.91 -2.35
CA LEU A 325 -17.15 9.84 -3.82
C LEU A 325 -16.36 8.62 -4.34
N GLY A 326 -15.15 8.39 -3.85
CA GLY A 326 -14.37 7.23 -4.25
C GLY A 326 -15.00 5.90 -3.84
N LEU A 327 -15.63 5.84 -2.65
CA LEU A 327 -16.35 4.64 -2.22
C LEU A 327 -17.61 4.40 -3.05
N ALA A 328 -18.38 5.46 -3.32
CA ALA A 328 -19.57 5.36 -4.18
C ALA A 328 -19.17 4.87 -5.58
N TYR A 329 -18.15 5.47 -6.19
CA TYR A 329 -17.60 5.00 -7.45
C TYR A 329 -17.17 3.53 -7.38
N GLY A 330 -16.41 3.15 -6.36
CA GLY A 330 -15.90 1.79 -6.22
C GLY A 330 -17.01 0.75 -6.07
N LEU A 331 -18.09 1.09 -5.35
CA LEU A 331 -19.28 0.23 -5.23
C LEU A 331 -20.03 0.16 -6.55
N LEU A 332 -20.28 1.29 -7.21
CA LEU A 332 -20.98 1.33 -8.51
C LEU A 332 -20.19 0.57 -9.58
N TYR A 333 -18.87 0.76 -9.65
CA TYR A 333 -17.99 0.04 -10.57
C TYR A 333 -18.04 -1.48 -10.36
N HIS A 334 -18.12 -1.91 -9.07
CA HIS A 334 -18.23 -3.32 -8.75
C HIS A 334 -19.59 -3.91 -9.13
N PHE A 335 -20.69 -3.16 -8.98
CA PHE A 335 -22.04 -3.60 -9.31
C PHE A 335 -22.42 -3.39 -10.79
N ALA A 336 -21.78 -2.43 -11.49
CA ALA A 336 -21.91 -2.30 -12.92
C ALA A 336 -21.31 -3.53 -13.58
N ASP A 337 -22.14 -4.31 -14.20
CA ASP A 337 -21.99 -5.68 -14.65
C ASP A 337 -20.75 -5.94 -15.55
N PHE A 338 -19.56 -5.87 -14.99
CA PHE A 338 -18.38 -6.57 -15.50
C PHE A 338 -18.43 -8.06 -15.06
N SER A 339 -19.60 -8.54 -14.67
CA SER A 339 -19.83 -9.79 -13.96
C SER A 339 -19.54 -11.04 -14.80
N SER A 340 -19.61 -10.99 -16.11
CA SER A 340 -19.33 -12.17 -16.94
C SER A 340 -17.87 -12.64 -16.89
N GLY A 341 -16.91 -11.75 -16.58
CA GLY A 341 -15.51 -12.12 -16.30
C GLY A 341 -15.26 -12.44 -14.82
N ILE A 342 -16.14 -12.00 -13.94
CA ILE A 342 -16.04 -12.10 -12.48
C ILE A 342 -16.77 -13.34 -11.95
N ASP A 343 -17.60 -14.02 -12.74
CA ASP A 343 -18.24 -15.28 -12.32
C ASP A 343 -17.24 -16.33 -11.90
N GLY A 344 -16.06 -16.39 -12.53
CA GLY A 344 -14.93 -17.19 -12.08
C GLY A 344 -14.37 -16.76 -10.72
N LEU A 345 -14.41 -15.45 -10.40
CA LEU A 345 -14.03 -14.93 -9.08
C LEU A 345 -15.08 -15.25 -8.01
N ARG A 346 -16.36 -15.28 -8.37
CA ARG A 346 -17.44 -15.72 -7.48
C ARG A 346 -17.29 -17.20 -7.14
N GLN A 347 -17.08 -18.04 -8.15
CA GLN A 347 -16.88 -19.48 -7.94
C GLN A 347 -15.67 -19.75 -7.04
N TYR A 348 -14.53 -19.09 -7.27
CA TYR A 348 -13.36 -19.20 -6.41
C TYR A 348 -13.63 -18.76 -4.96
N ASN A 349 -14.37 -17.68 -4.80
CA ASN A 349 -14.73 -17.19 -3.47
C ASN A 349 -15.72 -18.13 -2.74
N GLU A 350 -16.61 -18.81 -3.46
CA GLU A 350 -17.49 -19.83 -2.90
C GLU A 350 -16.72 -21.08 -2.48
N GLU A 351 -15.73 -21.50 -3.25
CA GLU A 351 -14.82 -22.59 -2.92
C GLU A 351 -13.97 -22.29 -1.68
N VAL A 352 -13.50 -21.03 -1.54
CA VAL A 352 -12.80 -20.57 -0.32
C VAL A 352 -13.73 -20.55 0.89
N LYS A 353 -15.01 -20.16 0.72
CA LYS A 353 -16.02 -20.23 1.81
C LYS A 353 -16.36 -21.66 2.21
N ALA A 354 -16.40 -22.57 1.25
CA ALA A 354 -16.67 -23.99 1.48
C ALA A 354 -15.49 -24.72 2.16
N GLY A 355 -14.35 -24.03 2.37
CA GLY A 355 -13.17 -24.63 3.00
C GLY A 355 -12.44 -25.65 2.12
N THR A 356 -12.79 -25.73 0.83
CA THR A 356 -12.20 -26.65 -0.13
C THR A 356 -10.83 -26.21 -0.65
N PHE A 357 -10.44 -24.94 -0.42
CA PHE A 357 -9.10 -24.46 -0.69
C PHE A 357 -8.34 -24.17 0.62
N PRO A 358 -7.08 -24.62 0.77
CA PRO A 358 -6.24 -24.22 1.89
C PRO A 358 -6.06 -22.69 1.78
N SER A 359 -6.48 -21.97 2.80
CA SER A 359 -6.25 -20.52 2.85
C SER A 359 -4.72 -20.30 2.85
N GLU A 360 -4.15 -19.80 1.74
CA GLU A 360 -2.71 -19.53 1.62
C GLU A 360 -2.20 -18.55 2.69
N ASN A 361 -3.11 -17.79 3.32
CA ASN A 361 -2.80 -17.04 4.55
C ASN A 361 -2.40 -17.96 5.72
N HIS A 362 -2.90 -19.20 5.75
CA HIS A 362 -2.44 -20.21 6.72
C HIS A 362 -1.03 -20.69 6.36
N THR A 363 -0.72 -20.82 5.08
CA THR A 363 0.60 -21.28 4.61
C THR A 363 1.67 -20.21 4.86
N TYR A 364 1.36 -18.91 4.65
CA TYR A 364 2.28 -17.83 4.96
C TYR A 364 2.47 -17.67 6.48
N LYS A 365 1.39 -17.70 7.26
CA LYS A 365 1.47 -17.70 8.72
C LYS A 365 2.21 -18.92 9.25
N LYS A 366 1.97 -20.09 8.68
CA LYS A 366 2.64 -21.34 9.01
C LYS A 366 4.12 -21.27 8.62
N ARG A 367 4.46 -20.76 7.45
CA ARG A 367 5.85 -20.61 6.99
C ARG A 367 6.66 -19.65 7.86
N ILE A 368 6.10 -18.48 8.26
CA ILE A 368 6.77 -17.60 9.23
C ILE A 368 6.91 -18.27 10.59
N MET A 369 5.91 -19.04 11.02
CA MET A 369 5.98 -19.81 12.27
C MET A 369 6.97 -20.97 12.15
N ASP A 370 6.98 -21.71 11.03
CA ASP A 370 7.90 -22.81 10.77
C ASP A 370 9.36 -22.33 10.59
N GLU A 371 9.60 -21.18 9.96
CA GLU A 371 10.91 -20.53 9.86
C GLU A 371 11.42 -20.03 11.23
N VAL A 372 10.50 -19.70 12.11
CA VAL A 372 10.81 -19.32 13.51
C VAL A 372 11.03 -20.54 14.40
N GLU A 373 10.34 -21.66 14.15
CA GLU A 373 10.51 -22.92 14.90
C GLU A 373 11.72 -23.75 14.43
N GLN A 374 12.17 -23.63 13.17
CA GLN A 374 13.37 -24.32 12.66
C GLN A 374 14.71 -23.67 13.13
N HIS A 375 14.64 -22.55 13.84
CA HIS A 375 15.81 -21.88 14.40
C HIS A 375 15.84 -21.90 15.94
N ASP A 376 14.97 -22.69 16.59
CA ASP A 376 15.08 -23.13 17.97
C ASP A 376 15.71 -24.54 18.05
#